data_7a3637456aca34197e616def45419ed0
#
_entry.id   7a3637456aca34197e616def45419ed0
#
_cell.length_a   1.000
_cell.length_b   1.000
_cell.length_c   1.000
_cell.angle_alpha   90.00
_cell.angle_beta   90.00
_cell.angle_gamma   90.00
#
_symmetry.space_group_name_H-M   'P 1'
#
loop_
_entity.id
_entity.type
_entity.pdbx_description
1 polymer ?
#
loop_
_entity_poly.entity_id
_entity_poly.type
_entity_poly.pdbx_seq_one_letter_code
_entity_poly.pdbx_strand_id
1 'polypeptide(L)'
;MRLIALLLLLLGLAVAPAAAQPSPSLASGSVAAGPQSTARIEAELVPMSQWATPGGTAIVAIRQQIEPGWHTYWRNPGDSGGPTTLTWALPGGVTAGDILWPAPERQRLADLMNYGYSGRVFLPVPVEIPADARPGTTLRLVTRALFLVCSDEMCVPDELTLRLDLPVREGASPLDRQWGREIQ
;
A
#
# COMPACT_ATOMS: atom_id res chain seq x y z
N MET A 1 43.66 11.45 67.34
CA MET A 1 43.99 11.69 65.94
C MET A 1 43.52 10.48 65.17
N ARG A 2 42.34 10.55 64.54
CA ARG A 2 41.77 9.48 63.64
C ARG A 2 41.48 10.11 62.31
N LEU A 3 42.26 9.73 61.27
CA LEU A 3 42.04 10.09 59.87
C LEU A 3 40.87 9.25 59.31
N ILE A 4 39.87 9.93 58.89
CA ILE A 4 38.78 9.32 58.13
C ILE A 4 39.11 9.55 56.64
N ALA A 5 39.43 8.47 55.93
CA ALA A 5 39.61 8.49 54.46
C ALA A 5 38.25 8.40 53.77
N LEU A 6 37.89 9.45 53.05
CA LEU A 6 36.64 9.52 52.23
C LEU A 6 36.91 8.88 50.86
N LEU A 7 36.30 7.71 50.60
CA LEU A 7 36.40 7.01 49.34
C LEU A 7 35.28 7.51 48.44
N LEU A 8 35.59 8.34 47.42
CA LEU A 8 34.65 8.78 46.39
C LEU A 8 34.55 7.70 45.32
N LEU A 9 33.39 7.02 45.29
CA LEU A 9 33.06 6.04 44.26
C LEU A 9 32.45 6.81 43.06
N LEU A 10 33.22 6.98 41.98
CA LEU A 10 32.73 7.51 40.70
C LEU A 10 31.99 6.42 39.96
N LEU A 11 30.66 6.46 39.97
CA LEU A 11 29.81 5.65 39.11
C LEU A 11 29.84 6.24 37.69
N GLY A 12 30.66 5.67 36.80
CA GLY A 12 30.62 6.00 35.38
C GLY A 12 29.36 5.41 34.71
N LEU A 13 28.41 6.25 34.35
CA LEU A 13 27.31 5.86 33.47
C LEU A 13 27.85 5.62 32.05
N ALA A 14 27.99 4.37 31.65
CA ALA A 14 28.28 4.02 30.27
C ALA A 14 26.99 4.18 29.47
N VAL A 15 26.88 5.25 28.65
CA VAL A 15 25.84 5.41 27.65
C VAL A 15 26.17 4.48 26.47
N ALA A 16 25.46 3.36 26.36
CA ALA A 16 25.55 2.50 25.19
C ALA A 16 24.94 3.20 23.99
N PRO A 17 25.59 3.21 22.79
CA PRO A 17 24.98 3.74 21.58
C PRO A 17 23.74 2.90 21.21
N ALA A 18 22.60 3.56 21.02
CA ALA A 18 21.40 2.92 20.52
C ALA A 18 21.68 2.37 19.12
N ALA A 19 21.72 1.06 18.99
CA ALA A 19 21.81 0.40 17.69
C ALA A 19 20.53 0.75 16.90
N ALA A 20 20.70 1.46 15.77
CA ALA A 20 19.62 1.69 14.82
C ALA A 20 19.10 0.33 14.35
N GLN A 21 17.85 0.03 14.66
CA GLN A 21 17.20 -1.17 14.15
C GLN A 21 17.02 -1.01 12.64
N PRO A 22 17.46 -1.99 11.82
CA PRO A 22 17.19 -1.94 10.40
C PRO A 22 15.68 -1.96 10.19
N SER A 23 15.18 -1.00 9.40
CA SER A 23 13.79 -1.01 8.94
C SER A 23 13.49 -2.38 8.31
N PRO A 24 12.32 -2.98 8.55
CA PRO A 24 11.97 -4.24 7.93
C PRO A 24 11.99 -4.06 6.41
N SER A 25 13.03 -4.59 5.78
CA SER A 25 13.09 -4.76 4.33
C SER A 25 11.86 -5.57 3.94
N LEU A 26 11.07 -5.09 2.96
CA LEU A 26 10.09 -5.92 2.29
C LEU A 26 10.90 -7.05 1.64
N ALA A 27 11.06 -8.15 2.39
CA ALA A 27 11.84 -9.28 1.94
C ALA A 27 11.31 -9.71 0.58
N SER A 28 12.22 -9.88 -0.38
CA SER A 28 11.95 -10.44 -1.72
C SER A 28 11.52 -11.91 -1.62
N GLY A 29 10.68 -12.25 -0.64
CA GLY A 29 9.94 -13.50 -0.59
C GLY A 29 9.02 -13.56 -1.79
N SER A 30 8.77 -14.74 -2.31
CA SER A 30 7.94 -15.01 -3.48
C SER A 30 6.47 -14.63 -3.22
N VAL A 31 6.17 -13.32 -3.26
CA VAL A 31 4.76 -12.87 -3.28
C VAL A 31 4.18 -13.33 -4.61
N ALA A 32 3.11 -14.11 -4.56
CA ALA A 32 2.40 -14.53 -5.76
C ALA A 32 1.75 -13.31 -6.44
N ALA A 33 1.74 -13.27 -7.77
CA ALA A 33 0.90 -12.34 -8.51
C ALA A 33 -0.55 -12.80 -8.42
N GLY A 34 -1.49 -11.85 -8.52
CA GLY A 34 -2.93 -12.12 -8.44
C GLY A 34 -3.54 -11.77 -7.08
N PRO A 35 -4.81 -12.13 -6.88
CA PRO A 35 -5.55 -11.73 -5.69
C PRO A 35 -5.00 -12.36 -4.41
N GLN A 36 -5.01 -11.56 -3.35
CA GLN A 36 -4.69 -11.94 -1.98
C GLN A 36 -5.92 -11.64 -1.12
N SER A 37 -6.22 -12.45 -0.12
CA SER A 37 -7.45 -12.29 0.66
C SER A 37 -7.27 -12.54 2.15
N THR A 38 -8.12 -11.87 2.92
CA THR A 38 -8.45 -12.19 4.31
C THR A 38 -9.89 -12.73 4.35
N ALA A 39 -10.45 -12.88 5.54
CA ALA A 39 -11.87 -13.23 5.69
C ALA A 39 -12.83 -12.07 5.34
N ARG A 40 -12.32 -10.84 5.13
CA ARG A 40 -13.13 -9.61 5.00
C ARG A 40 -12.92 -8.87 3.69
N ILE A 41 -11.78 -9.07 3.05
CA ILE A 41 -11.42 -8.38 1.82
C ILE A 41 -10.50 -9.26 0.96
N GLU A 42 -10.76 -9.27 -0.33
CA GLU A 42 -9.81 -9.70 -1.36
C GLU A 42 -9.25 -8.46 -2.05
N ALA A 43 -7.94 -8.39 -2.26
CA ALA A 43 -7.32 -7.30 -2.98
C ALA A 43 -6.29 -7.81 -4.00
N GLU A 44 -6.15 -7.06 -5.09
CA GLU A 44 -5.23 -7.36 -6.18
C GLU A 44 -4.67 -6.07 -6.77
N LEU A 45 -3.38 -6.08 -7.13
CA LEU A 45 -2.78 -5.01 -7.91
C LEU A 45 -2.98 -5.30 -9.40
N VAL A 46 -3.75 -4.46 -10.09
CA VAL A 46 -4.17 -4.67 -11.48
C VAL A 46 -3.77 -3.50 -12.39
N PRO A 47 -3.46 -3.74 -13.66
CA PRO A 47 -3.06 -2.69 -14.59
C PRO A 47 -4.27 -2.09 -15.31
N MET A 48 -4.24 -0.78 -15.62
CA MET A 48 -5.20 -0.16 -16.53
C MET A 48 -4.85 -0.43 -18.00
N SER A 49 -3.57 -0.59 -18.31
CA SER A 49 -3.05 -0.81 -19.66
C SER A 49 -2.20 -2.07 -19.73
N GLN A 50 -2.10 -2.69 -20.92
CA GLN A 50 -1.42 -3.98 -21.11
C GLN A 50 0.08 -3.92 -20.86
N TRP A 51 0.72 -2.76 -21.00
CA TRP A 51 2.16 -2.56 -20.74
C TRP A 51 2.46 -1.13 -20.31
N ALA A 52 3.62 -0.94 -19.71
CA ALA A 52 4.20 0.36 -19.42
C ALA A 52 5.08 0.84 -20.59
N THR A 53 5.04 2.14 -20.88
CA THR A 53 5.87 2.78 -21.92
C THR A 53 7.02 3.53 -21.26
N PRO A 54 8.28 3.39 -21.72
CA PRO A 54 9.39 4.16 -21.20
C PRO A 54 9.14 5.67 -21.22
N GLY A 55 9.45 6.36 -20.14
CA GLY A 55 9.21 7.79 -19.96
C GLY A 55 7.74 8.20 -19.81
N GLY A 56 6.83 7.25 -19.70
CA GLY A 56 5.39 7.48 -19.55
C GLY A 56 4.89 7.24 -18.13
N THR A 57 3.60 7.50 -17.94
CA THR A 57 2.87 7.17 -16.71
C THR A 57 1.97 5.97 -16.97
N ALA A 58 2.14 4.90 -16.20
CA ALA A 58 1.21 3.77 -16.17
C ALA A 58 0.23 3.94 -15.02
N ILE A 59 -1.05 3.68 -15.24
CA ILE A 59 -2.02 3.60 -14.14
C ILE A 59 -2.15 2.14 -13.73
N VAL A 60 -1.93 1.88 -12.46
CA VAL A 60 -2.27 0.61 -11.80
C VAL A 60 -3.35 0.87 -10.77
N ALA A 61 -4.09 -0.14 -10.35
CA ALA A 61 -5.12 0.06 -9.33
C ALA A 61 -5.06 -1.04 -8.28
N ILE A 62 -5.37 -0.69 -7.04
CA ILE A 62 -5.71 -1.66 -6.02
C ILE A 62 -7.19 -1.99 -6.20
N ARG A 63 -7.48 -3.15 -6.80
CA ARG A 63 -8.83 -3.70 -6.81
C ARG A 63 -9.13 -4.25 -5.43
N GLN A 64 -10.20 -3.80 -4.83
CA GLN A 64 -10.75 -4.35 -3.59
C GLN A 64 -12.07 -5.04 -3.93
N GLN A 65 -12.26 -6.25 -3.39
CA GLN A 65 -13.53 -6.93 -3.30
C GLN A 65 -13.80 -7.13 -1.80
N ILE A 66 -14.69 -6.30 -1.28
CA ILE A 66 -15.01 -6.24 0.15
C ILE A 66 -16.19 -7.16 0.42
N GLU A 67 -16.10 -7.99 1.43
CA GLU A 67 -17.15 -8.93 1.80
C GLU A 67 -18.44 -8.21 2.26
N PRO A 68 -19.63 -8.78 2.01
CA PRO A 68 -20.89 -8.19 2.46
C PRO A 68 -20.89 -7.88 3.96
N GLY A 69 -21.38 -6.68 4.33
CA GLY A 69 -21.40 -6.22 5.71
C GLY A 69 -20.10 -5.58 6.18
N TRP A 70 -19.07 -5.53 5.32
CA TRP A 70 -17.82 -4.85 5.58
C TRP A 70 -17.62 -3.66 4.63
N HIS A 71 -16.80 -2.68 5.05
CA HIS A 71 -16.43 -1.51 4.27
C HIS A 71 -14.99 -1.09 4.54
N THR A 72 -14.38 -0.41 3.59
CA THR A 72 -13.11 0.31 3.72
C THR A 72 -13.36 1.81 3.64
N TYR A 73 -12.32 2.64 3.76
CA TYR A 73 -12.48 4.08 3.93
C TYR A 73 -11.88 4.88 2.78
N TRP A 74 -12.49 6.02 2.52
CA TRP A 74 -11.98 7.08 1.66
C TRP A 74 -10.84 7.84 2.36
N ARG A 75 -10.11 8.69 1.61
CA ARG A 75 -9.01 9.52 2.13
C ARG A 75 -9.41 10.38 3.34
N ASN A 76 -10.65 10.83 3.37
CA ASN A 76 -11.25 11.51 4.53
C ASN A 76 -12.37 10.61 5.07
N PRO A 77 -12.10 9.79 6.07
CA PRO A 77 -13.02 8.73 6.50
C PRO A 77 -14.26 9.27 7.22
N GLY A 78 -14.29 10.54 7.63
CA GLY A 78 -15.37 11.10 8.42
C GLY A 78 -15.12 11.00 9.92
N ASP A 79 -16.14 10.56 10.67
CA ASP A 79 -16.12 10.57 12.14
C ASP A 79 -15.21 9.49 12.74
N SER A 80 -14.93 8.42 12.00
CA SER A 80 -14.07 7.31 12.44
C SER A 80 -13.41 6.61 11.28
N GLY A 81 -12.49 5.67 11.59
CA GLY A 81 -11.81 4.85 10.60
C GLY A 81 -10.51 5.46 10.09
N GLY A 82 -9.98 4.91 9.00
CA GLY A 82 -8.75 5.37 8.39
C GLY A 82 -8.62 4.91 6.93
N PRO A 83 -7.99 5.71 6.06
CA PRO A 83 -7.85 5.39 4.64
C PRO A 83 -6.92 4.20 4.41
N THR A 84 -7.06 3.57 3.24
CA THR A 84 -6.06 2.62 2.74
C THR A 84 -4.71 3.32 2.61
N THR A 85 -3.65 2.65 3.09
CA THR A 85 -2.27 3.12 2.92
C THR A 85 -1.44 2.10 2.14
N LEU A 86 -0.50 2.60 1.33
CA LEU A 86 0.34 1.79 0.46
C LEU A 86 1.81 2.04 0.78
N THR A 87 2.57 0.96 0.97
CA THR A 87 4.03 1.01 1.07
C THR A 87 4.63 0.27 -0.10
N TRP A 88 5.30 1.00 -0.99
CA TRP A 88 5.80 0.48 -2.25
C TRP A 88 7.23 -0.07 -2.15
N ALA A 89 7.48 -1.18 -2.84
CA ALA A 89 8.78 -1.68 -3.21
C ALA A 89 8.83 -1.76 -4.75
N LEU A 90 9.49 -0.78 -5.37
CA LEU A 90 9.50 -0.57 -6.81
C LEU A 90 10.91 -0.78 -7.37
N PRO A 91 11.04 -1.18 -8.66
CA PRO A 91 12.33 -1.22 -9.35
C PRO A 91 12.98 0.17 -9.40
N GLY A 92 14.29 0.22 -9.58
CA GLY A 92 15.03 1.47 -9.64
C GLY A 92 14.49 2.43 -10.71
N GLY A 93 14.31 3.70 -10.34
CA GLY A 93 13.79 4.75 -11.22
C GLY A 93 12.27 4.78 -11.38
N VAL A 94 11.54 3.75 -10.96
CA VAL A 94 10.08 3.73 -10.94
C VAL A 94 9.57 4.39 -9.67
N THR A 95 8.58 5.28 -9.77
CA THR A 95 7.95 5.93 -8.62
C THR A 95 6.42 5.83 -8.70
N ALA A 96 5.77 5.68 -7.55
CA ALA A 96 4.32 5.70 -7.45
C ALA A 96 3.85 7.03 -6.87
N GLY A 97 2.80 7.59 -7.45
CA GLY A 97 2.10 8.76 -6.93
C GLY A 97 1.05 8.39 -5.88
N ASP A 98 0.23 9.37 -5.54
CA ASP A 98 -0.88 9.20 -4.60
C ASP A 98 -2.04 8.41 -5.22
N ILE A 99 -2.86 7.81 -4.36
CA ILE A 99 -4.12 7.20 -4.77
C ILE A 99 -5.05 8.27 -5.37
N LEU A 100 -5.56 8.00 -6.56
CA LEU A 100 -6.63 8.79 -7.18
C LEU A 100 -7.97 8.28 -6.62
N TRP A 101 -8.45 8.91 -5.59
CA TRP A 101 -9.59 8.43 -4.82
C TRP A 101 -10.91 8.57 -5.58
N PRO A 102 -11.64 7.47 -5.86
CA PRO A 102 -13.00 7.55 -6.39
C PRO A 102 -13.95 8.26 -5.43
N ALA A 103 -15.10 8.70 -5.94
CA ALA A 103 -16.15 9.24 -5.08
C ALA A 103 -16.61 8.17 -4.07
N PRO A 104 -16.64 8.51 -2.76
CA PRO A 104 -17.02 7.55 -1.75
C PRO A 104 -18.53 7.41 -1.61
N GLU A 105 -18.94 6.32 -0.99
CA GLU A 105 -20.28 6.13 -0.44
C GLU A 105 -20.32 6.62 1.01
N ARG A 106 -21.52 6.96 1.48
CA ARG A 106 -21.75 7.24 2.90
C ARG A 106 -21.92 5.91 3.63
N GLN A 107 -21.08 5.70 4.65
CA GLN A 107 -21.11 4.54 5.54
C GLN A 107 -21.61 5.00 6.91
N ARG A 108 -22.83 4.62 7.26
CA ARG A 108 -23.40 4.98 8.56
C ARG A 108 -23.12 3.87 9.57
N LEU A 109 -22.45 4.24 10.66
CA LEU A 109 -22.16 3.35 11.78
C LEU A 109 -22.76 3.94 13.05
N ALA A 110 -23.89 3.44 13.49
CA ALA A 110 -24.68 4.03 14.57
C ALA A 110 -24.95 5.54 14.33
N ASP A 111 -24.45 6.42 15.20
CA ASP A 111 -24.55 7.87 15.07
C ASP A 111 -23.39 8.50 14.29
N LEU A 112 -22.41 7.71 13.88
CA LEU A 112 -21.26 8.18 13.13
C LEU A 112 -21.54 8.19 11.61
N MET A 113 -21.04 9.22 10.94
CA MET A 113 -21.06 9.33 9.49
C MET A 113 -19.66 9.15 8.93
N ASN A 114 -19.46 8.07 8.22
CA ASN A 114 -18.20 7.75 7.56
C ASN A 114 -18.34 7.82 6.03
N TYR A 115 -17.20 7.89 5.36
CA TYR A 115 -17.10 7.89 3.90
C TYR A 115 -16.13 6.79 3.49
N GLY A 116 -16.55 5.93 2.58
CA GLY A 116 -15.77 4.76 2.22
C GLY A 116 -16.35 3.98 1.06
N TYR A 117 -16.05 2.70 1.03
CA TYR A 117 -16.39 1.81 -0.06
C TYR A 117 -16.87 0.48 0.47
N SER A 118 -17.85 -0.10 -0.23
CA SER A 118 -18.34 -1.46 -0.03
C SER A 118 -18.34 -2.21 -1.36
N GLY A 119 -18.38 -3.54 -1.31
CA GLY A 119 -18.34 -4.37 -2.50
C GLY A 119 -17.05 -4.21 -3.30
N ARG A 120 -17.14 -3.88 -4.60
CA ARG A 120 -15.98 -3.75 -5.47
C ARG A 120 -15.62 -2.30 -5.74
N VAL A 121 -14.34 -1.95 -5.49
CA VAL A 121 -13.79 -0.64 -5.81
C VAL A 121 -12.37 -0.77 -6.37
N PHE A 122 -11.98 0.17 -7.22
CA PHE A 122 -10.62 0.34 -7.73
C PHE A 122 -10.04 1.63 -7.17
N LEU A 123 -8.85 1.55 -6.60
CA LEU A 123 -8.07 2.71 -6.16
C LEU A 123 -6.90 2.91 -7.12
N PRO A 124 -7.04 3.75 -8.17
CA PRO A 124 -5.99 3.96 -9.14
C PRO A 124 -4.80 4.70 -8.54
N VAL A 125 -3.60 4.35 -9.01
CA VAL A 125 -2.33 4.96 -8.63
C VAL A 125 -1.52 5.20 -9.90
N PRO A 126 -1.07 6.44 -10.19
CA PRO A 126 -0.13 6.71 -11.27
C PRO A 126 1.26 6.20 -10.89
N VAL A 127 1.90 5.53 -11.82
CA VAL A 127 3.26 5.01 -11.67
C VAL A 127 4.11 5.60 -12.80
N GLU A 128 5.11 6.38 -12.44
CA GLU A 128 6.05 6.99 -13.38
C GLU A 128 7.11 5.97 -13.78
N ILE A 129 7.27 5.80 -15.09
CA ILE A 129 8.21 4.86 -15.70
C ILE A 129 9.43 5.64 -16.19
N PRO A 130 10.64 5.27 -15.77
CA PRO A 130 11.84 5.97 -16.20
C PRO A 130 12.03 5.86 -17.72
N ALA A 131 12.61 6.90 -18.33
CA ALA A 131 12.82 6.98 -19.78
C ALA A 131 13.81 5.91 -20.30
N ASP A 132 14.68 5.40 -19.43
CA ASP A 132 15.66 4.35 -19.72
C ASP A 132 15.13 2.94 -19.41
N ALA A 133 13.84 2.80 -19.06
CA ALA A 133 13.20 1.49 -18.91
C ALA A 133 13.28 0.72 -20.24
N ARG A 134 13.80 -0.53 -20.18
CA ARG A 134 14.11 -1.29 -21.38
C ARG A 134 12.88 -2.03 -21.92
N PRO A 135 12.45 -1.78 -23.17
CA PRO A 135 11.43 -2.59 -23.83
C PRO A 135 11.82 -4.08 -23.86
N GLY A 136 10.82 -4.95 -23.70
CA GLY A 136 10.98 -6.38 -23.59
C GLY A 136 11.30 -6.89 -22.18
N THR A 137 11.45 -6.00 -21.20
CA THR A 137 11.58 -6.37 -19.77
C THR A 137 10.22 -6.34 -19.06
N THR A 138 10.21 -6.72 -17.80
CA THR A 138 9.03 -6.71 -16.93
C THR A 138 9.36 -5.95 -15.66
N LEU A 139 8.52 -4.98 -15.30
CA LEU A 139 8.59 -4.26 -14.03
C LEU A 139 7.80 -5.05 -12.99
N ARG A 140 8.48 -5.44 -11.92
CA ARG A 140 7.82 -6.05 -10.77
C ARG A 140 7.44 -4.95 -9.77
N LEU A 141 6.16 -4.65 -9.70
CA LEU A 141 5.60 -3.69 -8.77
C LEU A 141 5.08 -4.46 -7.56
N VAL A 142 5.51 -4.09 -6.37
CA VAL A 142 5.05 -4.69 -5.12
C VAL A 142 4.60 -3.59 -4.18
N THR A 143 3.47 -3.78 -3.53
CA THR A 143 3.01 -2.89 -2.48
C THR A 143 2.47 -3.67 -1.30
N ARG A 144 2.76 -3.20 -0.10
CA ARG A 144 2.07 -3.60 1.11
C ARG A 144 0.92 -2.63 1.32
N ALA A 145 -0.29 -3.14 1.22
CA ALA A 145 -1.53 -2.39 1.39
C ALA A 145 -2.12 -2.69 2.76
N LEU A 146 -2.32 -1.65 3.56
CA LEU A 146 -3.02 -1.72 4.84
C LEU A 146 -4.42 -1.14 4.66
N PHE A 147 -5.42 -1.94 4.97
CA PHE A 147 -6.83 -1.59 4.95
C PHE A 147 -7.37 -1.58 6.37
N LEU A 148 -8.07 -0.53 6.78
CA LEU A 148 -8.95 -0.64 7.92
C LEU A 148 -10.30 -1.12 7.40
N VAL A 149 -10.69 -2.35 7.76
CA VAL A 149 -11.92 -2.99 7.29
C VAL A 149 -12.89 -3.08 8.46
N CYS A 150 -14.02 -2.42 8.35
CA CYS A 150 -14.98 -2.29 9.44
C CYS A 150 -16.35 -2.88 9.07
N SER A 151 -17.04 -3.40 10.08
CA SER A 151 -18.46 -3.74 10.07
C SER A 151 -19.20 -2.85 11.07
N ASP A 152 -20.49 -3.11 11.29
CA ASP A 152 -21.27 -2.42 12.33
C ASP A 152 -20.78 -2.73 13.76
N GLU A 153 -19.97 -3.78 13.93
CA GLU A 153 -19.54 -4.27 15.25
C GLU A 153 -18.06 -3.99 15.53
N MET A 154 -17.20 -4.05 14.52
CA MET A 154 -15.75 -3.96 14.73
C MET A 154 -14.98 -3.41 13.53
N CYS A 155 -13.77 -2.90 13.82
CA CYS A 155 -12.79 -2.52 12.81
C CYS A 155 -11.53 -3.37 12.97
N VAL A 156 -11.03 -3.92 11.87
CA VAL A 156 -9.85 -4.78 11.83
C VAL A 156 -8.84 -4.23 10.81
N PRO A 157 -7.58 -4.03 11.19
CA PRO A 157 -6.53 -3.74 10.21
C PRO A 157 -6.15 -5.02 9.46
N ASP A 158 -6.41 -5.05 8.16
CA ASP A 158 -5.98 -6.11 7.25
C ASP A 158 -4.81 -5.63 6.40
N GLU A 159 -3.72 -6.37 6.41
CA GLU A 159 -2.54 -6.06 5.62
C GLU A 159 -2.29 -7.16 4.59
N LEU A 160 -2.20 -6.77 3.31
CA LEU A 160 -1.93 -7.68 2.19
C LEU A 160 -0.73 -7.17 1.39
N THR A 161 0.14 -8.08 0.97
CA THR A 161 1.22 -7.76 0.03
C THR A 161 0.78 -8.15 -1.37
N LEU A 162 0.68 -7.16 -2.24
CA LEU A 162 0.18 -7.28 -3.60
C LEU A 162 1.32 -7.14 -4.61
N ARG A 163 1.28 -7.90 -5.70
CA ARG A 163 2.28 -7.89 -6.75
C ARG A 163 1.64 -7.84 -8.13
N LEU A 164 2.23 -7.00 -8.99
CA LEU A 164 1.95 -6.94 -10.43
C LEU A 164 3.26 -7.03 -11.21
N ASP A 165 3.32 -7.92 -12.19
CA ASP A 165 4.38 -7.97 -13.18
C ASP A 165 3.89 -7.28 -14.45
N LEU A 166 4.36 -6.03 -14.69
CA LEU A 166 3.91 -5.18 -15.81
C LEU A 166 4.97 -5.18 -16.91
N PRO A 167 4.64 -5.68 -18.14
CA PRO A 167 5.57 -5.65 -19.26
C PRO A 167 5.95 -4.22 -19.67
N VAL A 168 7.16 -4.02 -20.19
CA VAL A 168 7.61 -2.75 -20.79
C VAL A 168 7.65 -2.90 -22.30
N ARG A 169 7.00 -2.00 -23.03
CA ARG A 169 7.01 -1.96 -24.50
C ARG A 169 7.02 -0.52 -25.00
N GLU A 170 7.48 -0.32 -26.23
CA GLU A 170 7.37 0.95 -26.92
C GLU A 170 5.95 1.19 -27.43
N GLY A 171 5.63 2.47 -27.61
CA GLY A 171 4.37 2.92 -28.17
C GLY A 171 3.21 2.93 -27.19
N ALA A 172 2.09 3.48 -27.63
CA ALA A 172 0.89 3.59 -26.82
C ALA A 172 0.31 2.22 -26.46
N SER A 173 0.08 2.02 -25.16
CA SER A 173 -0.48 0.78 -24.64
C SER A 173 -2.00 0.80 -24.76
N PRO A 174 -2.64 -0.26 -25.31
CA PRO A 174 -4.08 -0.40 -25.23
C PRO A 174 -4.50 -0.69 -23.79
N LEU A 175 -5.78 -0.44 -23.51
CA LEU A 175 -6.37 -0.82 -22.22
C LEU A 175 -6.19 -2.32 -21.96
N ASP A 176 -5.99 -2.65 -20.71
CA ASP A 176 -6.04 -4.05 -20.26
C ASP A 176 -7.41 -4.65 -20.58
N ARG A 177 -7.42 -5.91 -21.02
CA ARG A 177 -8.64 -6.56 -21.51
C ARG A 177 -9.66 -6.84 -20.40
N GLN A 178 -9.17 -7.09 -19.20
CA GLN A 178 -10.00 -7.44 -18.06
C GLN A 178 -10.37 -6.20 -17.24
N TRP A 179 -9.41 -5.33 -16.94
CA TRP A 179 -9.56 -4.28 -15.94
C TRP A 179 -9.58 -2.86 -16.51
N GLY A 180 -9.03 -2.67 -17.71
CA GLY A 180 -8.80 -1.34 -18.24
C GLY A 180 -10.02 -0.43 -18.30
N ARG A 181 -11.20 -0.99 -18.58
CA ARG A 181 -12.47 -0.22 -18.65
C ARG A 181 -13.06 0.08 -17.27
N GLU A 182 -12.77 -0.76 -16.28
CA GLU A 182 -13.30 -0.59 -14.91
C GLU A 182 -12.47 0.41 -14.10
N ILE A 183 -11.20 0.63 -14.49
CA ILE A 183 -10.30 1.60 -13.86
C ILE A 183 -10.44 3.01 -14.48
N GLN A 184 -10.96 3.13 -15.70
CA GLN A 184 -11.16 4.38 -16.42
C GLN A 184 -12.26 5.26 -15.82
#